data_d497906b9db52d2c7481b2d0461e0448
#
_entry.id   d497906b9db52d2c7481b2d0461e0448
#
_cell.length_a   1.000
_cell.length_b   1.000
_cell.length_c   1.000
_cell.angle_alpha   90.00
_cell.angle_beta   90.00
_cell.angle_gamma   90.00
#
_symmetry.space_group_name_H-M   'P 1'
#
loop_
_entity.id
_entity.type
_entity.pdbx_description
1 polymer ?
#
loop_
_entity_poly.entity_id
_entity_poly.type
_entity_poly.pdbx_seq_one_letter_code
_entity_poly.pdbx_strand_id
1 'polypeptide(L)'
;MVMSIFMLSLLSSAQANTENPTPVSAVSATSAWDAFLPTPKPVGEGQFRRWGFLIYDATLWSSNGQYKANEPFALRLSYARNVSRDQIVDASIDQMRELGVDVAQHPDWPDKLRRVFADVNKGDSLTGIYMPGNGAVFFYNNQLTGQVDEALAQAFFSIWLDPQTTEPDLRLSLLGLAQ
;
A
#
# COMPACT_ATOMS: atom_id res chain seq x y z
N MET A 1 68.09 41.93 42.73
CA MET A 1 67.08 42.00 43.79
C MET A 1 65.75 42.29 43.18
N VAL A 2 65.06 41.31 42.69
CA VAL A 2 63.69 41.44 42.20
C VAL A 2 63.01 40.10 42.39
N MET A 3 61.91 40.11 43.06
CA MET A 3 61.14 38.97 43.54
C MET A 3 60.17 38.53 42.44
N SER A 4 60.29 37.26 42.01
CA SER A 4 59.35 36.61 41.07
C SER A 4 58.13 36.10 41.80
N ILE A 5 56.95 36.54 41.39
CA ILE A 5 55.64 36.01 41.83
C ILE A 5 55.17 35.01 40.81
N PHE A 6 55.13 33.74 41.20
CA PHE A 6 54.50 32.64 40.42
C PHE A 6 52.97 32.68 40.58
N MET A 7 52.29 32.96 39.47
CA MET A 7 50.84 32.80 39.41
C MET A 7 50.47 31.44 38.82
N LEU A 8 49.90 30.57 39.64
CA LEU A 8 49.47 29.24 39.29
C LEU A 8 48.08 29.30 38.69
N SER A 9 47.95 29.13 37.36
CA SER A 9 46.66 29.05 36.69
C SER A 9 46.12 27.65 36.78
N LEU A 10 45.03 27.45 37.49
CA LEU A 10 44.24 26.21 37.49
C LEU A 10 43.48 26.09 36.17
N LEU A 11 43.85 25.21 35.29
CA LEU A 11 43.09 24.77 34.15
C LEU A 11 42.04 23.80 34.63
N SER A 12 40.79 24.25 34.69
CA SER A 12 39.63 23.41 34.91
C SER A 12 39.29 22.71 33.60
N SER A 13 39.54 21.41 33.51
CA SER A 13 39.16 20.58 32.38
C SER A 13 37.65 20.30 32.45
N ALA A 14 36.85 21.02 31.68
CA ALA A 14 35.46 20.67 31.45
C ALA A 14 35.41 19.40 30.56
N GLN A 15 35.07 18.28 31.16
CA GLN A 15 34.74 17.07 30.41
C GLN A 15 33.36 17.29 29.75
N ALA A 16 33.36 17.42 28.45
CA ALA A 16 32.14 17.36 27.65
C ALA A 16 31.61 15.91 27.70
N ASN A 17 30.50 15.71 28.39
CA ASN A 17 29.70 14.50 28.30
C ASN A 17 29.16 14.41 26.86
N THR A 18 29.76 13.56 26.06
CA THR A 18 29.20 13.14 24.77
C THR A 18 28.07 12.16 25.10
N GLU A 19 26.88 12.69 25.35
CA GLU A 19 25.67 11.86 25.31
C GLU A 19 25.50 11.35 23.88
N ASN A 20 25.79 10.08 23.70
CA ASN A 20 25.44 9.33 22.52
C ASN A 20 23.92 9.44 22.35
N PRO A 21 23.37 9.98 21.25
CA PRO A 21 21.93 9.93 21.06
C PRO A 21 21.51 8.46 20.94
N THR A 22 20.78 7.99 21.94
CA THR A 22 20.09 6.71 21.89
C THR A 22 19.32 6.67 20.57
N PRO A 23 19.44 5.60 19.75
CA PRO A 23 18.62 5.50 18.55
C PRO A 23 17.17 5.51 19.02
N VAL A 24 16.45 6.59 18.73
CA VAL A 24 15.00 6.63 18.79
C VAL A 24 14.52 5.48 17.94
N SER A 25 14.04 4.42 18.61
CA SER A 25 13.35 3.32 17.95
C SER A 25 12.39 3.96 16.98
N ALA A 26 12.57 3.69 15.69
CA ALA A 26 11.64 4.10 14.66
C ALA A 26 10.28 3.54 15.10
N VAL A 27 9.45 4.40 15.65
CA VAL A 27 8.04 4.11 15.86
C VAL A 27 7.55 3.82 14.44
N SER A 28 7.32 2.55 14.14
CA SER A 28 6.74 2.14 12.87
C SER A 28 5.49 2.98 12.73
N ALA A 29 5.50 3.89 11.74
CA ALA A 29 4.34 4.73 11.49
C ALA A 29 3.19 3.77 11.20
N THR A 30 2.28 3.64 12.16
CA THR A 30 1.09 2.83 12.06
C THR A 30 0.36 3.29 10.80
N SER A 31 0.20 2.42 9.84
CA SER A 31 -0.50 2.76 8.61
C SER A 31 -1.95 3.07 8.94
N ALA A 32 -2.55 4.07 8.28
CA ALA A 32 -3.95 4.46 8.56
C ALA A 32 -4.93 3.30 8.39
N TRP A 33 -4.53 2.23 7.69
CA TRP A 33 -5.32 1.04 7.45
C TRP A 33 -5.02 -0.15 8.41
N ASP A 34 -4.08 -0.01 9.37
CA ASP A 34 -3.76 -1.05 10.37
C ASP A 34 -4.98 -1.39 11.25
N ALA A 35 -5.93 -0.47 11.38
CA ALA A 35 -7.19 -0.72 12.07
C ALA A 35 -8.06 -1.79 11.36
N PHE A 36 -7.89 -1.96 10.05
CA PHE A 36 -8.64 -2.92 9.23
C PHE A 36 -7.86 -4.21 8.96
N LEU A 37 -6.53 -4.15 8.99
CA LEU A 37 -5.64 -5.29 8.85
C LEU A 37 -4.54 -5.19 9.91
N PRO A 38 -4.75 -5.73 11.11
CA PRO A 38 -3.78 -5.67 12.20
C PRO A 38 -2.49 -6.42 11.85
N THR A 39 -1.33 -5.83 12.22
CA THR A 39 0.00 -6.42 12.01
C THR A 39 0.25 -6.91 10.57
N PRO A 40 0.05 -6.07 9.55
CA PRO A 40 0.13 -6.49 8.16
C PRO A 40 1.55 -6.97 7.82
N LYS A 41 1.63 -8.12 7.14
CA LYS A 41 2.86 -8.69 6.61
C LYS A 41 2.76 -8.80 5.10
N PRO A 42 3.81 -8.49 4.34
CA PRO A 42 3.79 -8.68 2.90
C PRO A 42 3.65 -10.17 2.57
N VAL A 43 2.80 -10.47 1.60
CA VAL A 43 2.66 -11.78 0.98
C VAL A 43 3.58 -11.87 -0.24
N GLY A 44 3.51 -10.85 -1.10
CA GLY A 44 4.32 -10.73 -2.30
C GLY A 44 4.11 -9.39 -2.99
N GLU A 45 4.94 -9.13 -3.98
CA GLU A 45 4.94 -7.89 -4.75
C GLU A 45 5.25 -8.14 -6.21
N GLY A 46 4.79 -7.28 -7.09
CA GLY A 46 5.04 -7.36 -8.52
C GLY A 46 4.74 -6.05 -9.23
N GLN A 47 5.02 -6.02 -10.54
CA GLN A 47 4.87 -4.82 -11.35
C GLN A 47 3.82 -5.05 -12.43
N PHE A 48 2.92 -4.09 -12.60
CA PHE A 48 2.07 -4.04 -13.78
C PHE A 48 2.68 -3.13 -14.84
N ARG A 49 2.89 -3.69 -16.03
CA ARG A 49 3.41 -2.98 -17.20
C ARG A 49 2.43 -3.08 -18.36
N ARG A 50 2.24 -1.98 -19.08
CA ARG A 50 1.45 -1.95 -20.30
C ARG A 50 2.28 -1.35 -21.43
N TRP A 51 2.41 -2.06 -22.54
CA TRP A 51 3.27 -1.69 -23.68
C TRP A 51 4.71 -1.32 -23.28
N GLY A 52 5.28 -2.09 -22.33
CA GLY A 52 6.63 -1.87 -21.80
C GLY A 52 6.75 -0.77 -20.73
N PHE A 53 5.72 0.03 -20.51
CA PHE A 53 5.74 1.08 -19.49
C PHE A 53 5.24 0.56 -18.14
N LEU A 54 6.00 0.88 -17.08
CA LEU A 54 5.55 0.64 -15.72
C LEU A 54 4.36 1.56 -15.40
N ILE A 55 3.25 0.95 -14.98
CA ILE A 55 2.05 1.66 -14.56
C ILE A 55 2.01 1.79 -13.04
N TYR A 56 2.18 0.66 -12.32
CA TYR A 56 2.27 0.63 -10.87
C TYR A 56 3.09 -0.57 -10.37
N ASP A 57 3.63 -0.42 -9.17
CA ASP A 57 4.07 -1.52 -8.34
C ASP A 57 2.90 -1.95 -7.45
N ALA A 58 2.66 -3.27 -7.35
CA ALA A 58 1.60 -3.83 -6.54
C ALA A 58 2.19 -4.64 -5.38
N THR A 59 1.64 -4.51 -4.19
CA THR A 59 2.03 -5.30 -3.02
C THR A 59 0.78 -5.84 -2.35
N LEU A 60 0.79 -7.14 -2.06
CA LEU A 60 -0.26 -7.83 -1.32
C LEU A 60 0.18 -8.03 0.13
N TRP A 61 -0.73 -7.79 1.06
CA TRP A 61 -0.52 -7.89 2.50
C TRP A 61 -1.60 -8.75 3.14
N SER A 62 -1.23 -9.50 4.17
CA SER A 62 -2.16 -10.21 5.05
C SER A 62 -1.67 -10.17 6.50
N SER A 63 -2.49 -10.57 7.45
CA SER A 63 -2.09 -10.58 8.88
C SER A 63 -0.97 -11.56 9.19
N ASN A 64 -0.78 -12.61 8.39
CA ASN A 64 0.19 -13.69 8.64
C ASN A 64 1.25 -13.85 7.53
N GLY A 65 1.20 -13.03 6.47
CA GLY A 65 2.10 -13.14 5.32
C GLY A 65 1.72 -14.26 4.33
N GLN A 66 0.49 -14.78 4.41
CA GLN A 66 -0.04 -15.78 3.49
C GLN A 66 -1.40 -15.32 2.97
N TYR A 67 -1.63 -15.44 1.67
CA TYR A 67 -2.92 -15.11 1.09
C TYR A 67 -3.91 -16.26 1.26
N LYS A 68 -5.13 -15.92 1.69
CA LYS A 68 -6.30 -16.78 1.67
C LYS A 68 -7.51 -15.95 1.24
N ALA A 69 -8.28 -16.45 0.29
CA ALA A 69 -9.39 -15.70 -0.30
C ALA A 69 -10.52 -15.35 0.68
N ASN A 70 -10.65 -16.10 1.77
CA ASN A 70 -11.68 -15.92 2.81
C ASN A 70 -11.14 -15.27 4.09
N GLU A 71 -9.93 -14.71 4.05
CA GLU A 71 -9.32 -13.94 5.15
C GLU A 71 -9.09 -12.49 4.71
N PRO A 72 -9.01 -11.53 5.65
CA PRO A 72 -8.71 -10.15 5.31
C PRO A 72 -7.32 -10.00 4.67
N PHE A 73 -7.24 -9.15 3.64
CA PHE A 73 -5.99 -8.78 2.99
C PHE A 73 -6.04 -7.34 2.48
N ALA A 74 -4.89 -6.77 2.21
CA ALA A 74 -4.76 -5.47 1.56
C ALA A 74 -3.96 -5.59 0.26
N LEU A 75 -4.42 -4.93 -0.79
CA LEU A 75 -3.70 -4.74 -2.04
C LEU A 75 -3.40 -3.26 -2.20
N ARG A 76 -2.11 -2.91 -2.29
CA ARG A 76 -1.64 -1.56 -2.53
C ARG A 76 -1.05 -1.45 -3.92
N LEU A 77 -1.48 -0.43 -4.66
CA LEU A 77 -0.95 -0.05 -5.95
C LEU A 77 -0.22 1.29 -5.81
N SER A 78 1.08 1.30 -6.05
CA SER A 78 1.93 2.50 -6.04
C SER A 78 2.19 2.93 -7.48
N TYR A 79 1.60 4.05 -7.90
CA TYR A 79 1.60 4.46 -9.30
C TYR A 79 2.92 5.09 -9.73
N ALA A 80 3.44 4.61 -10.85
CA ALA A 80 4.65 5.15 -11.50
C ALA A 80 4.33 6.25 -12.53
N ARG A 81 3.04 6.52 -12.77
CA ARG A 81 2.51 7.47 -13.78
C ARG A 81 1.24 8.12 -13.29
N ASN A 82 0.89 9.24 -13.94
CA ASN A 82 -0.41 9.87 -13.75
C ASN A 82 -1.48 9.04 -14.47
N VAL A 83 -2.57 8.73 -13.76
CA VAL A 83 -3.74 8.01 -14.29
C VAL A 83 -4.98 8.69 -13.73
N SER A 84 -5.94 9.03 -14.57
CA SER A 84 -7.19 9.62 -14.09
C SER A 84 -8.06 8.57 -13.40
N ARG A 85 -8.89 9.03 -12.47
CA ARG A 85 -9.90 8.20 -11.81
C ARG A 85 -10.75 7.43 -12.81
N ASP A 86 -11.24 8.11 -13.86
CA ASP A 86 -12.09 7.47 -14.85
C ASP A 86 -11.35 6.37 -15.62
N GLN A 87 -10.06 6.57 -15.94
CA GLN A 87 -9.24 5.51 -16.55
C GLN A 87 -9.08 4.30 -15.62
N ILE A 88 -8.92 4.52 -14.30
CA ILE A 88 -8.84 3.44 -13.32
C ILE A 88 -10.16 2.69 -13.25
N VAL A 89 -11.29 3.40 -13.20
CA VAL A 89 -12.61 2.79 -13.15
C VAL A 89 -12.89 1.98 -14.40
N ASP A 90 -12.69 2.58 -15.59
CA ASP A 90 -12.99 1.94 -16.87
C ASP A 90 -12.14 0.68 -17.04
N ALA A 91 -10.83 0.75 -16.73
CA ALA A 91 -9.95 -0.43 -16.75
C ALA A 91 -10.39 -1.51 -15.76
N SER A 92 -10.86 -1.15 -14.56
CA SER A 92 -11.36 -2.10 -13.58
C SER A 92 -12.62 -2.82 -14.07
N ILE A 93 -13.58 -2.07 -14.62
CA ILE A 93 -14.81 -2.63 -15.18
C ILE A 93 -14.52 -3.56 -16.38
N ASP A 94 -13.59 -3.17 -17.25
CA ASP A 94 -13.21 -3.98 -18.41
C ASP A 94 -12.53 -5.28 -17.97
N GLN A 95 -11.62 -5.23 -16.99
CA GLN A 95 -10.95 -6.42 -16.46
C GLN A 95 -11.93 -7.38 -15.77
N MET A 96 -12.89 -6.87 -14.98
CA MET A 96 -13.93 -7.71 -14.38
C MET A 96 -14.76 -8.41 -15.48
N ARG A 97 -15.09 -7.70 -16.57
CA ARG A 97 -15.82 -8.27 -17.71
C ARG A 97 -15.02 -9.37 -18.41
N GLU A 98 -13.71 -9.18 -18.60
CA GLU A 98 -12.81 -10.19 -19.18
C GLU A 98 -12.72 -11.46 -18.31
N LEU A 99 -12.88 -11.32 -17.00
CA LEU A 99 -12.98 -12.44 -16.05
C LEU A 99 -14.37 -13.10 -16.01
N GLY A 100 -15.29 -12.69 -16.88
CA GLY A 100 -16.65 -13.25 -16.97
C GLY A 100 -17.62 -12.74 -15.93
N VAL A 101 -17.27 -11.66 -15.19
CA VAL A 101 -18.21 -11.01 -14.28
C VAL A 101 -19.29 -10.30 -15.09
N ASP A 102 -20.57 -10.58 -14.80
CA ASP A 102 -21.70 -9.91 -15.46
C ASP A 102 -21.91 -8.50 -14.92
N VAL A 103 -21.02 -7.58 -15.32
CA VAL A 103 -21.05 -6.18 -14.88
C VAL A 103 -22.31 -5.44 -15.37
N ALA A 104 -23.02 -6.00 -16.36
CA ALA A 104 -24.27 -5.39 -16.86
C ALA A 104 -25.41 -5.49 -15.85
N GLN A 105 -25.37 -6.47 -14.94
CA GLN A 105 -26.32 -6.56 -13.83
C GLN A 105 -26.03 -5.58 -12.69
N HIS A 106 -24.89 -4.88 -12.75
CA HIS A 106 -24.44 -3.96 -11.72
C HIS A 106 -24.12 -2.56 -12.29
N PRO A 107 -25.12 -1.87 -12.87
CA PRO A 107 -24.89 -0.59 -13.55
C PRO A 107 -24.39 0.53 -12.64
N ASP A 108 -24.48 0.36 -11.33
CA ASP A 108 -24.03 1.30 -10.30
C ASP A 108 -22.55 1.12 -9.88
N TRP A 109 -21.90 0.02 -10.28
CA TRP A 109 -20.51 -0.26 -9.92
C TRP A 109 -19.49 0.80 -10.38
N PRO A 110 -19.57 1.32 -11.63
CA PRO A 110 -18.67 2.39 -12.05
C PRO A 110 -18.78 3.62 -11.14
N ASP A 111 -19.98 3.99 -10.73
CA ASP A 111 -20.18 5.14 -9.84
C ASP A 111 -19.74 4.86 -8.40
N LYS A 112 -19.89 3.63 -7.92
CA LYS A 112 -19.33 3.22 -6.62
C LYS A 112 -17.81 3.33 -6.62
N LEU A 113 -17.14 2.84 -7.66
CA LEU A 113 -15.69 2.96 -7.81
C LEU A 113 -15.23 4.42 -7.94
N ARG A 114 -15.94 5.26 -8.70
CA ARG A 114 -15.63 6.71 -8.79
C ARG A 114 -15.68 7.42 -7.46
N ARG A 115 -16.51 6.97 -6.51
CA ARG A 115 -16.60 7.58 -5.16
C ARG A 115 -15.41 7.26 -4.28
N VAL A 116 -14.78 6.11 -4.49
CA VAL A 116 -13.68 5.64 -3.64
C VAL A 116 -12.30 5.83 -4.28
N PHE A 117 -12.22 6.05 -5.60
CA PHE A 117 -10.97 6.34 -6.30
C PHE A 117 -10.76 7.84 -6.49
N ALA A 118 -9.52 8.22 -6.71
CA ALA A 118 -9.09 9.57 -7.06
C ALA A 118 -8.23 9.55 -8.33
N ASP A 119 -8.01 10.71 -8.93
CA ASP A 119 -6.91 10.88 -9.88
C ASP A 119 -5.59 10.61 -9.13
N VAL A 120 -4.70 9.84 -9.74
CA VAL A 120 -3.40 9.54 -9.16
C VAL A 120 -2.30 10.19 -9.97
N ASN A 121 -1.30 10.69 -9.30
CA ASN A 121 -0.05 11.15 -9.88
C ASN A 121 1.05 10.11 -9.66
N LYS A 122 2.15 10.26 -10.38
CA LYS A 122 3.35 9.48 -10.10
C LYS A 122 3.76 9.64 -8.64
N GLY A 123 3.88 8.52 -7.93
CA GLY A 123 4.22 8.44 -6.51
C GLY A 123 3.02 8.28 -5.59
N ASP A 124 1.80 8.50 -6.07
CA ASP A 124 0.58 8.25 -5.29
C ASP A 124 0.29 6.76 -5.16
N SER A 125 -0.51 6.42 -4.16
CA SER A 125 -0.95 5.05 -3.94
C SER A 125 -2.46 4.94 -3.70
N LEU A 126 -3.04 3.86 -4.22
CA LEU A 126 -4.36 3.37 -3.84
C LEU A 126 -4.19 2.06 -3.07
N THR A 127 -4.88 1.94 -1.95
CA THR A 127 -4.90 0.69 -1.16
C THR A 127 -6.35 0.26 -0.96
N GLY A 128 -6.66 -0.97 -1.35
CA GLY A 128 -7.93 -1.60 -1.05
C GLY A 128 -7.72 -2.68 0.01
N ILE A 129 -8.58 -2.72 1.03
CA ILE A 129 -8.56 -3.73 2.07
C ILE A 129 -9.86 -4.52 2.00
N TYR A 130 -9.74 -5.79 1.69
CA TYR A 130 -10.85 -6.71 1.66
C TYR A 130 -11.14 -7.26 3.05
N MET A 131 -12.41 -7.26 3.42
CA MET A 131 -12.92 -7.79 4.67
C MET A 131 -14.07 -8.75 4.35
N PRO A 132 -13.86 -10.05 4.40
CA PRO A 132 -14.87 -11.04 4.05
C PRO A 132 -16.21 -10.79 4.73
N GLY A 133 -17.30 -10.75 3.95
CA GLY A 133 -18.65 -10.47 4.42
C GLY A 133 -18.97 -8.99 4.66
N ASN A 134 -17.98 -8.09 4.58
CA ASN A 134 -18.15 -6.65 4.78
C ASN A 134 -17.72 -5.80 3.56
N GLY A 135 -17.24 -6.45 2.48
CA GLY A 135 -16.77 -5.76 1.29
C GLY A 135 -15.35 -5.25 1.41
N ALA A 136 -15.10 -4.02 0.95
CA ALA A 136 -13.76 -3.42 1.01
C ALA A 136 -13.81 -1.95 1.37
N VAL A 137 -12.75 -1.49 2.06
CA VAL A 137 -12.44 -0.08 2.28
C VAL A 137 -11.27 0.33 1.41
N PHE A 138 -11.28 1.59 0.95
CA PHE A 138 -10.24 2.13 0.07
C PHE A 138 -9.56 3.35 0.67
N PHE A 139 -8.28 3.50 0.34
CA PHE A 139 -7.44 4.60 0.78
C PHE A 139 -6.68 5.19 -0.41
N TYR A 140 -6.60 6.49 -0.45
CA TYR A 140 -5.70 7.26 -1.32
C TYR A 140 -4.62 7.90 -0.46
N ASN A 141 -3.35 7.60 -0.73
CA ASN A 141 -2.20 8.10 0.06
C ASN A 141 -2.41 7.98 1.58
N ASN A 142 -2.91 6.81 2.03
CA ASN A 142 -3.24 6.51 3.43
C ASN A 142 -4.46 7.28 4.00
N GLN A 143 -5.21 8.04 3.19
CA GLN A 143 -6.46 8.67 3.61
C GLN A 143 -7.64 7.80 3.18
N LEU A 144 -8.53 7.46 4.12
CA LEU A 144 -9.75 6.69 3.82
C LEU A 144 -10.63 7.48 2.84
N THR A 145 -11.00 6.86 1.72
CA THR A 145 -11.84 7.46 0.69
C THR A 145 -13.26 6.91 0.68
N GLY A 146 -13.45 5.69 1.17
CA GLY A 146 -14.78 5.10 1.27
C GLY A 146 -14.75 3.58 1.28
N GLN A 147 -15.93 2.99 1.07
CA GLN A 147 -16.12 1.55 1.07
C GLN A 147 -17.05 1.11 -0.06
N VAL A 148 -16.95 -0.16 -0.43
CA VAL A 148 -17.83 -0.84 -1.37
C VAL A 148 -18.38 -2.13 -0.76
N ASP A 149 -19.50 -2.61 -1.31
CA ASP A 149 -20.13 -3.85 -0.88
C ASP A 149 -19.31 -5.08 -1.28
N GLU A 150 -19.68 -6.22 -0.70
CA GLU A 150 -19.01 -7.51 -0.87
C GLU A 150 -18.91 -7.96 -2.33
N ALA A 151 -20.00 -7.82 -3.10
CA ALA A 151 -20.04 -8.29 -4.49
C ALA A 151 -19.06 -7.51 -5.36
N LEU A 152 -19.04 -6.17 -5.22
CA LEU A 152 -18.09 -5.34 -5.95
C LEU A 152 -16.65 -5.57 -5.47
N ALA A 153 -16.44 -5.75 -4.16
CA ALA A 153 -15.13 -6.02 -3.61
C ALA A 153 -14.53 -7.32 -4.16
N GLN A 154 -15.28 -8.41 -4.16
CA GLN A 154 -14.84 -9.69 -4.72
C GLN A 154 -14.50 -9.56 -6.21
N ALA A 155 -15.39 -8.96 -6.99
CA ALA A 155 -15.16 -8.73 -8.41
C ALA A 155 -13.92 -7.85 -8.67
N PHE A 156 -13.71 -6.82 -7.86
CA PHE A 156 -12.55 -5.93 -7.99
C PHE A 156 -11.23 -6.65 -7.71
N PHE A 157 -11.12 -7.36 -6.59
CA PHE A 157 -9.86 -8.04 -6.25
C PHE A 157 -9.59 -9.26 -7.14
N SER A 158 -10.61 -9.85 -7.77
CA SER A 158 -10.40 -10.91 -8.76
C SER A 158 -9.51 -10.48 -9.93
N ILE A 159 -9.46 -9.20 -10.27
CA ILE A 159 -8.59 -8.64 -11.32
C ILE A 159 -7.13 -9.12 -11.14
N TRP A 160 -6.64 -9.19 -9.91
CA TRP A 160 -5.26 -9.60 -9.61
C TRP A 160 -5.14 -11.02 -9.07
N LEU A 161 -6.18 -11.53 -8.39
CA LEU A 161 -6.05 -12.73 -7.55
C LEU A 161 -6.78 -13.96 -8.12
N ASP A 162 -7.66 -13.77 -9.08
CA ASP A 162 -8.33 -14.90 -9.76
C ASP A 162 -7.32 -15.74 -10.56
N PRO A 163 -7.40 -17.07 -10.52
CA PRO A 163 -6.58 -17.93 -11.38
C PRO A 163 -6.68 -17.65 -12.89
N GLN A 164 -7.79 -17.06 -13.34
CA GLN A 164 -8.04 -16.71 -14.74
C GLN A 164 -7.67 -15.25 -15.07
N THR A 165 -6.99 -14.54 -14.17
CA THR A 165 -6.54 -13.15 -14.44
C THR A 165 -5.75 -13.05 -15.74
N THR A 166 -5.89 -11.92 -16.44
CA THR A 166 -5.11 -11.61 -17.65
C THR A 166 -3.62 -11.37 -17.37
N GLU A 167 -3.24 -11.24 -16.08
CA GLU A 167 -1.87 -10.97 -15.62
C GLU A 167 -1.36 -12.10 -14.70
N PRO A 168 -1.20 -13.33 -15.19
CA PRO A 168 -0.86 -14.49 -14.36
C PRO A 168 0.50 -14.37 -13.66
N ASP A 169 1.49 -13.74 -14.29
CA ASP A 169 2.82 -13.54 -13.71
C ASP A 169 2.78 -12.56 -12.54
N LEU A 170 1.99 -11.48 -12.67
CA LEU A 170 1.76 -10.54 -11.57
C LEU A 170 1.03 -11.24 -10.42
N ARG A 171 0.03 -12.06 -10.71
CA ARG A 171 -0.67 -12.87 -9.69
C ARG A 171 0.30 -13.77 -8.92
N LEU A 172 1.17 -14.52 -9.63
CA LEU A 172 2.16 -15.40 -8.99
C LEU A 172 3.10 -14.59 -8.08
N SER A 173 3.54 -13.44 -8.55
CA SER A 173 4.40 -12.52 -7.76
C SER A 173 3.69 -12.03 -6.50
N LEU A 174 2.44 -11.60 -6.60
CA LEU A 174 1.63 -11.14 -5.47
C LEU A 174 1.36 -12.25 -4.45
N LEU A 175 1.20 -13.49 -4.90
CA LEU A 175 0.99 -14.64 -4.03
C LEU A 175 2.29 -15.19 -3.42
N GLY A 176 3.46 -14.62 -3.76
CA GLY A 176 4.76 -15.10 -3.32
C GLY A 176 5.14 -16.46 -3.95
N LEU A 177 4.59 -16.78 -5.13
CA LEU A 177 4.78 -18.04 -5.85
C LEU A 177 5.66 -17.88 -7.11
N ALA A 178 6.09 -16.67 -7.43
CA ALA A 178 7.04 -16.43 -8.53
C ALA A 178 8.40 -17.07 -8.19
N GLN A 179 8.96 -17.82 -9.16
CA GLN A 179 10.27 -18.46 -9.07
C GLN A 179 11.36 -17.57 -9.70
#